data_a22b84d6eadc53a37a61a9a0753f7ea9
#
_entry.id   a22b84d6eadc53a37a61a9a0753f7ea9
#
_cell.length_a   1.000
_cell.length_b   1.000
_cell.length_c   1.000
_cell.angle_alpha   90.00
_cell.angle_beta   90.00
_cell.angle_gamma   90.00
#
_symmetry.space_group_name_H-M   'P 1'
#
loop_
_entity.id
_entity.type
_entity.pdbx_description
1 polymer ?
#
loop_
_entity_poly.entity_id
_entity_poly.type
_entity_poly.pdbx_seq_one_letter_code
_entity_poly.pdbx_strand_id
1 'polypeptide(L)'
;ENLEMGSYCRGKASRTQNLERVFSIFPKLKERRDQLAGTLSGGEQQMAAIGRSLMADPKLLIFDEPSLGLSPLLVEEMFQLIADISKQGMTVLLVEQNVVQSLNLADRAYVIENGTVTLSGAADELADNPSAILFKVIGKGKLIRGVIN
;
A
#
# COMPACT_ATOMS: atom_id res chain seq x y z
N GLU A 1 11.94 -2.88 17.59
CA GLU A 1 13.04 -2.11 16.96
C GLU A 1 12.72 -1.78 15.50
N ASN A 2 12.47 -2.78 14.62
CA ASN A 2 12.25 -2.54 13.17
C ASN A 2 11.10 -1.56 12.89
N LEU A 3 9.96 -1.72 13.56
CA LEU A 3 8.83 -0.77 13.46
C LEU A 3 9.19 0.60 14.04
N GLU A 4 9.87 0.64 15.17
CA GLU A 4 10.25 1.89 15.84
C GLU A 4 11.17 2.78 14.99
N MET A 5 12.00 2.17 14.13
CA MET A 5 12.81 2.92 13.16
C MET A 5 11.97 3.78 12.23
N GLY A 6 10.74 3.38 11.91
CA GLY A 6 9.81 4.19 11.11
C GLY A 6 9.41 5.51 11.77
N SER A 7 9.45 5.59 13.09
CA SER A 7 9.12 6.82 13.84
C SER A 7 10.32 7.73 14.11
N TYR A 8 11.50 7.42 13.58
CA TYR A 8 12.74 8.14 13.92
C TYR A 8 12.63 9.66 13.73
N CYS A 9 12.04 10.09 12.61
CA CYS A 9 11.88 11.50 12.28
C CYS A 9 10.73 12.19 13.06
N ARG A 10 9.85 11.46 13.74
CA ARG A 10 8.69 12.01 14.46
C ARG A 10 8.90 12.18 15.97
N GLY A 11 10.02 11.67 16.49
CA GLY A 11 10.32 11.69 17.91
C GLY A 11 9.57 10.65 18.75
N LYS A 12 9.83 10.63 20.06
CA LYS A 12 9.35 9.58 20.96
C LYS A 12 7.87 9.72 21.37
N ALA A 13 7.30 10.93 21.30
CA ALA A 13 5.99 11.23 21.89
C ALA A 13 4.83 10.45 21.22
N SER A 14 4.86 10.29 19.90
CA SER A 14 3.82 9.56 19.15
C SER A 14 4.13 8.07 18.93
N ARG A 15 5.33 7.62 19.33
CA ARG A 15 5.80 6.25 19.04
C ARG A 15 4.88 5.18 19.58
N THR A 16 4.49 5.26 20.85
CA THR A 16 3.63 4.25 21.50
C THR A 16 2.27 4.19 20.84
N GLN A 17 1.64 5.34 20.58
CA GLN A 17 0.34 5.41 19.92
C GLN A 17 0.40 4.83 18.50
N ASN A 18 1.42 5.20 17.72
CA ASN A 18 1.60 4.68 16.37
C ASN A 18 1.87 3.17 16.37
N LEU A 19 2.64 2.67 17.34
CA LEU A 19 2.91 1.24 17.50
C LEU A 19 1.63 0.46 17.79
N GLU A 20 0.78 0.95 18.69
CA GLU A 20 -0.52 0.33 18.99
C GLU A 20 -1.43 0.34 17.75
N ARG A 21 -1.46 1.44 16.99
CA ARG A 21 -2.17 1.52 15.72
C ARG A 21 -1.66 0.49 14.71
N VAL A 22 -0.35 0.35 14.55
CA VAL A 22 0.26 -0.65 13.66
C VAL A 22 -0.10 -2.06 14.11
N PHE A 23 -0.07 -2.36 15.40
CA PHE A 23 -0.45 -3.66 15.92
C PHE A 23 -1.96 -3.95 15.82
N SER A 24 -2.81 -2.93 15.80
CA SER A 24 -4.24 -3.12 15.51
C SER A 24 -4.50 -3.46 14.03
N ILE A 25 -3.69 -2.91 13.12
CA ILE A 25 -3.75 -3.22 11.69
C ILE A 25 -3.11 -4.58 11.40
N PHE A 26 -2.02 -4.91 12.09
CA PHE A 26 -1.25 -6.14 11.90
C PHE A 26 -1.13 -6.95 13.20
N PRO A 27 -2.18 -7.66 13.65
CA PRO A 27 -2.12 -8.44 14.90
C PRO A 27 -0.98 -9.47 14.91
N LYS A 28 -0.67 -10.09 13.75
CA LYS A 28 0.43 -11.04 13.62
C LYS A 28 1.80 -10.43 13.96
N LEU A 29 2.01 -9.15 13.66
CA LEU A 29 3.26 -8.47 14.04
C LEU A 29 3.37 -8.26 15.56
N LYS A 30 2.23 -8.08 16.24
CA LYS A 30 2.18 -8.00 17.70
C LYS A 30 2.56 -9.34 18.34
N GLU A 31 2.00 -10.43 17.83
CA GLU A 31 2.31 -11.79 18.30
C GLU A 31 3.80 -12.15 18.12
N ARG A 32 4.41 -11.64 17.06
CA ARG A 32 5.80 -11.92 16.66
C ARG A 32 6.76 -10.77 16.95
N ARG A 33 6.40 -9.87 17.86
CA ARG A 33 7.16 -8.63 18.11
C ARG A 33 8.61 -8.85 18.54
N ASP A 34 8.90 -10.00 19.16
CA ASP A 34 10.23 -10.36 19.64
C ASP A 34 10.99 -11.28 18.66
N GLN A 35 10.39 -11.59 17.48
CA GLN A 35 11.00 -12.40 16.44
C GLN A 35 11.86 -11.52 15.52
N LEU A 36 13.01 -12.04 15.08
CA LEU A 36 13.89 -11.37 14.11
C LEU A 36 13.14 -11.20 12.77
N ALA A 37 13.09 -9.98 12.24
CA ALA A 37 12.35 -9.67 11.01
C ALA A 37 12.80 -10.52 9.80
N GLY A 38 14.09 -10.88 9.71
CA GLY A 38 14.60 -11.75 8.66
C GLY A 38 14.12 -13.20 8.72
N THR A 39 13.49 -13.63 9.82
CA THR A 39 12.92 -14.97 9.98
C THR A 39 11.40 -15.03 9.77
N LEU A 40 10.79 -13.88 9.50
CA LEU A 40 9.38 -13.79 9.12
C LEU A 40 9.17 -14.35 7.71
N SER A 41 7.95 -14.82 7.43
CA SER A 41 7.54 -15.17 6.06
C SER A 41 7.53 -13.93 5.16
N GLY A 42 7.60 -14.12 3.83
CA GLY A 42 7.60 -12.99 2.88
C GLY A 42 6.42 -12.03 3.08
N GLY A 43 5.20 -12.55 3.29
CA GLY A 43 4.02 -11.73 3.59
C GLY A 43 4.14 -10.98 4.92
N GLU A 44 4.67 -11.61 5.97
CA GLU A 44 4.90 -10.94 7.26
C GLU A 44 6.01 -9.88 7.16
N GLN A 45 7.04 -10.10 6.36
CA GLN A 45 8.08 -9.10 6.07
C GLN A 45 7.46 -7.89 5.35
N GLN A 46 6.54 -8.12 4.40
CA GLN A 46 5.81 -7.05 3.73
C GLN A 46 4.94 -6.26 4.72
N MET A 47 4.19 -6.96 5.58
CA MET A 47 3.43 -6.32 6.66
C MET A 47 4.32 -5.49 7.59
N ALA A 48 5.52 -5.98 7.92
CA ALA A 48 6.49 -5.26 8.74
C ALA A 48 7.01 -4.00 8.04
N ALA A 49 7.26 -4.04 6.72
CA ALA A 49 7.67 -2.90 5.92
C ALA A 49 6.57 -1.82 5.87
N ILE A 50 5.31 -2.22 5.65
CA ILE A 50 4.16 -1.32 5.67
C ILE A 50 3.96 -0.74 7.06
N GLY A 51 3.98 -1.58 8.09
CA GLY A 51 3.87 -1.15 9.49
C GLY A 51 4.94 -0.12 9.86
N ARG A 52 6.17 -0.33 9.43
CA ARG A 52 7.28 0.63 9.60
C ARG A 52 6.98 1.96 8.92
N SER A 53 6.40 1.96 7.73
CA SER A 53 6.02 3.18 7.02
C SER A 53 4.89 3.92 7.75
N LEU A 54 3.91 3.21 8.30
CA LEU A 54 2.81 3.77 9.09
C LEU A 54 3.29 4.39 10.43
N MET A 55 4.38 3.90 11.00
CA MET A 55 4.98 4.49 12.21
C MET A 55 5.42 5.96 12.02
N ALA A 56 5.68 6.38 10.79
CA ALA A 56 5.99 7.77 10.46
C ALA A 56 4.76 8.69 10.48
N ASP A 57 3.56 8.18 10.70
CA ASP A 57 2.29 8.90 10.60
C ASP A 57 2.23 9.73 9.28
N PRO A 58 2.33 9.05 8.13
CA PRO A 58 2.42 9.74 6.83
C PRO A 58 1.05 10.31 6.43
N LYS A 59 1.07 11.37 5.60
CA LYS A 59 -0.14 11.87 4.91
C LYS A 59 -0.39 11.16 3.58
N LEU A 60 0.65 10.56 3.02
CA LEU A 60 0.65 9.81 1.77
C LEU A 60 1.46 8.55 1.95
N LEU A 61 0.89 7.41 1.58
CA LEU A 61 1.55 6.12 1.55
C LEU A 61 1.70 5.67 0.10
N ILE A 62 2.91 5.29 -0.28
CA ILE A 62 3.23 4.84 -1.63
C ILE A 62 3.54 3.35 -1.58
N PHE A 63 2.85 2.58 -2.40
CA PHE A 63 3.09 1.17 -2.64
C PHE A 63 3.60 0.98 -4.07
N ASP A 64 4.73 0.32 -4.20
CA ASP A 64 5.32 -0.02 -5.49
C ASP A 64 5.36 -1.55 -5.62
N GLU A 65 4.49 -2.08 -6.47
CA GLU A 65 4.26 -3.51 -6.70
C GLU A 65 4.15 -4.37 -5.43
N PRO A 66 3.31 -4.01 -4.45
CA PRO A 66 3.26 -4.70 -3.15
C PRO A 66 2.76 -6.15 -3.26
N SER A 67 2.11 -6.53 -4.36
CA SER A 67 1.64 -7.90 -4.60
C SER A 67 2.70 -8.81 -5.23
N LEU A 68 3.83 -8.27 -5.67
CA LEU A 68 4.85 -9.03 -6.38
C LEU A 68 5.43 -10.17 -5.52
N GLY A 69 5.40 -11.39 -6.06
CA GLY A 69 5.95 -12.57 -5.37
C GLY A 69 5.10 -13.13 -4.23
N LEU A 70 3.90 -12.60 -4.00
CA LEU A 70 2.96 -13.14 -3.03
C LEU A 70 2.09 -14.25 -3.63
N SER A 71 1.63 -15.17 -2.77
CA SER A 71 0.61 -16.15 -3.17
C SER A 71 -0.73 -15.43 -3.41
N PRO A 72 -1.65 -16.03 -4.21
CA PRO A 72 -2.95 -15.43 -4.50
C PRO A 72 -3.73 -14.97 -3.25
N LEU A 73 -3.72 -15.78 -2.20
CA LEU A 73 -4.37 -15.46 -0.93
C LEU A 73 -3.74 -14.21 -0.28
N LEU A 74 -2.41 -14.13 -0.26
CA LEU A 74 -1.70 -12.97 0.30
C LEU A 74 -1.89 -11.71 -0.54
N VAL A 75 -2.08 -11.85 -1.86
CA VAL A 75 -2.44 -10.73 -2.74
C VAL A 75 -3.80 -10.15 -2.33
N GLU A 76 -4.82 -11.00 -2.13
CA GLU A 76 -6.14 -10.56 -1.68
C GLU A 76 -6.08 -9.86 -0.32
N GLU A 77 -5.37 -10.45 0.65
CA GLU A 77 -5.15 -9.85 1.97
C GLU A 77 -4.45 -8.48 1.86
N MET A 78 -3.48 -8.34 0.95
CA MET A 78 -2.76 -7.09 0.71
C MET A 78 -3.67 -6.00 0.13
N PHE A 79 -4.49 -6.32 -0.88
CA PHE A 79 -5.43 -5.35 -1.44
C PHE A 79 -6.50 -4.94 -0.43
N GLN A 80 -7.00 -5.88 0.37
CA GLN A 80 -7.94 -5.58 1.45
C GLN A 80 -7.30 -4.65 2.49
N LEU A 81 -6.07 -4.90 2.89
CA LEU A 81 -5.31 -4.05 3.79
C LEU A 81 -5.18 -2.61 3.25
N ILE A 82 -4.81 -2.46 1.97
CA ILE A 82 -4.70 -1.15 1.32
C ILE A 82 -6.05 -0.43 1.33
N ALA A 83 -7.15 -1.16 1.05
CA ALA A 83 -8.50 -0.63 1.14
C ALA A 83 -8.80 -0.09 2.55
N ASP A 84 -8.48 -0.85 3.58
CA ASP A 84 -8.79 -0.48 4.96
C ASP A 84 -7.94 0.72 5.45
N ILE A 85 -6.67 0.79 5.03
CA ILE A 85 -5.80 1.96 5.25
C ILE A 85 -6.40 3.21 4.56
N SER A 86 -6.84 3.07 3.31
CA SER A 86 -7.46 4.17 2.57
C SER A 86 -8.77 4.64 3.21
N LYS A 87 -9.65 3.72 3.66
CA LYS A 87 -10.89 4.03 4.37
C LYS A 87 -10.67 4.81 5.67
N GLN A 88 -9.53 4.64 6.32
CA GLN A 88 -9.13 5.41 7.51
C GLN A 88 -8.70 6.84 7.17
N GLY A 89 -8.82 7.28 5.91
CA GLY A 89 -8.50 8.63 5.45
C GLY A 89 -7.05 8.81 4.99
N MET A 90 -6.27 7.73 4.89
CA MET A 90 -4.91 7.76 4.35
C MET A 90 -4.96 7.97 2.83
N THR A 91 -4.20 8.93 2.32
CA THR A 91 -3.96 9.04 0.89
C THR A 91 -3.00 7.93 0.45
N VAL A 92 -3.39 7.15 -0.54
CA VAL A 92 -2.60 6.03 -1.06
C VAL A 92 -2.26 6.27 -2.52
N LEU A 93 -1.00 6.06 -2.87
CA LEU A 93 -0.52 5.91 -4.23
C LEU A 93 -0.11 4.45 -4.41
N LEU A 94 -0.79 3.75 -5.31
CA LEU A 94 -0.50 2.34 -5.60
C LEU A 94 0.01 2.20 -7.04
N VAL A 95 1.17 1.63 -7.20
CA VAL A 95 1.73 1.19 -8.49
C VAL A 95 1.60 -0.32 -8.54
N GLU A 96 0.88 -0.86 -9.52
CA GLU A 96 0.57 -2.28 -9.61
C GLU A 96 0.30 -2.73 -11.04
N GLN A 97 0.65 -3.99 -11.33
CA GLN A 97 0.33 -4.65 -12.59
C GLN A 97 -1.03 -5.35 -12.57
N ASN A 98 -1.57 -5.65 -11.39
CA ASN A 98 -2.89 -6.24 -11.22
C ASN A 98 -4.00 -5.20 -11.44
N VAL A 99 -4.32 -4.98 -12.71
CA VAL A 99 -5.24 -3.95 -13.20
C VAL A 99 -6.62 -4.08 -12.57
N VAL A 100 -7.20 -5.26 -12.54
CA VAL A 100 -8.58 -5.48 -12.08
C VAL A 100 -8.73 -5.15 -10.60
N GLN A 101 -7.89 -5.74 -9.75
CA GLN A 101 -7.98 -5.50 -8.31
C GLN A 101 -7.69 -4.05 -7.95
N SER A 102 -6.73 -3.43 -8.65
CA SER A 102 -6.42 -2.04 -8.40
C SER A 102 -7.53 -1.08 -8.86
N LEU A 103 -8.27 -1.29 -10.02
CA LEU A 103 -9.40 -0.45 -10.44
C LEU A 103 -10.58 -0.59 -9.46
N ASN A 104 -10.82 -1.78 -8.94
CA ASN A 104 -11.86 -2.00 -7.94
C ASN A 104 -11.58 -1.25 -6.61
N LEU A 105 -10.34 -0.91 -6.35
CA LEU A 105 -9.93 -0.19 -5.14
C LEU A 105 -9.76 1.31 -5.37
N ALA A 106 -9.49 1.75 -6.61
CA ALA A 106 -9.14 3.12 -6.95
C ALA A 106 -10.33 4.06 -7.02
N ASP A 107 -10.13 5.33 -6.64
CA ASP A 107 -11.02 6.43 -7.03
C ASP A 107 -10.63 6.94 -8.43
N ARG A 108 -9.33 6.93 -8.75
CA ARG A 108 -8.79 7.44 -10.01
C ARG A 108 -7.57 6.67 -10.45
N ALA A 109 -7.38 6.46 -11.75
CA ALA A 109 -6.24 5.75 -12.28
C ALA A 109 -5.54 6.49 -13.42
N TYR A 110 -4.28 6.14 -13.63
CA TYR A 110 -3.42 6.57 -14.72
C TYR A 110 -2.76 5.36 -15.34
N VAL A 111 -2.86 5.23 -16.64
CA VAL A 111 -2.13 4.24 -17.43
C VAL A 111 -0.88 4.91 -17.95
N ILE A 112 0.28 4.28 -17.72
CA ILE A 112 1.56 4.79 -18.17
C ILE A 112 2.21 3.75 -19.08
N GLU A 113 2.62 4.18 -20.27
CA GLU A 113 3.35 3.39 -21.24
C GLU A 113 4.58 4.16 -21.68
N ASN A 114 5.74 3.51 -21.69
CA ASN A 114 7.00 4.12 -22.12
C ASN A 114 7.28 5.48 -21.45
N GLY A 115 6.98 5.60 -20.15
CA GLY A 115 7.17 6.84 -19.39
C GLY A 115 6.16 7.96 -19.66
N THR A 116 5.11 7.69 -20.45
CA THR A 116 4.08 8.67 -20.82
C THR A 116 2.71 8.23 -20.29
N VAL A 117 1.91 9.17 -19.75
CA VAL A 117 0.52 8.89 -19.38
C VAL A 117 -0.31 8.78 -20.66
N THR A 118 -0.80 7.59 -20.96
CA THR A 118 -1.62 7.31 -22.16
C THR A 118 -3.11 7.44 -21.87
N LEU A 119 -3.55 7.07 -20.67
CA LEU A 119 -4.94 7.19 -20.22
C LEU A 119 -5.00 7.72 -18.79
N SER A 120 -6.05 8.46 -18.46
CA SER A 120 -6.34 8.85 -17.08
C SER A 120 -7.84 9.14 -16.93
N GLY A 121 -8.41 8.74 -15.78
CA GLY A 121 -9.84 8.96 -15.52
C GLY A 121 -10.29 8.42 -14.16
N ALA A 122 -11.59 8.46 -13.92
CA ALA A 122 -12.20 7.74 -12.81
C ALA A 122 -11.96 6.23 -13.01
N ALA A 123 -11.79 5.49 -11.93
CA ALA A 123 -11.38 4.09 -12.02
C ALA A 123 -12.49 3.19 -12.61
N ASP A 124 -13.75 3.50 -12.34
CA ASP A 124 -14.93 2.86 -12.91
C ASP A 124 -15.00 3.05 -14.43
N GLU A 125 -14.79 4.29 -14.92
CA GLU A 125 -14.74 4.59 -16.36
C GLU A 125 -13.62 3.82 -17.09
N LEU A 126 -12.48 3.66 -16.42
CA LEU A 126 -11.34 2.93 -16.97
C LEU A 126 -11.50 1.42 -16.89
N ALA A 127 -12.28 0.91 -15.93
CA ALA A 127 -12.56 -0.52 -15.79
C ALA A 127 -13.32 -1.08 -17.00
N ASP A 128 -14.18 -0.27 -17.60
CA ASP A 128 -14.96 -0.63 -18.80
C ASP A 128 -14.17 -0.47 -20.11
N ASN A 129 -12.96 0.07 -20.06
CA ASN A 129 -12.12 0.30 -21.23
C ASN A 129 -11.10 -0.83 -21.44
N PRO A 130 -11.25 -1.65 -22.51
CA PRO A 130 -10.33 -2.76 -22.80
C PRO A 130 -8.86 -2.32 -22.99
N SER A 131 -8.62 -1.07 -23.38
CA SER A 131 -7.28 -0.52 -23.58
C SER A 131 -6.61 -0.11 -22.25
N ALA A 132 -7.36 -0.06 -21.15
CA ALA A 132 -6.84 0.32 -19.84
C ALA A 132 -6.10 -0.82 -19.12
N ILE A 133 -5.86 -1.94 -19.81
CA ILE A 133 -5.42 -3.22 -19.21
C ILE A 133 -3.97 -3.19 -18.69
N LEU A 134 -3.22 -2.10 -18.82
CA LEU A 134 -1.78 -2.18 -18.58
C LEU A 134 -1.24 -1.56 -17.29
N PHE A 135 -1.76 -0.52 -16.67
CA PHE A 135 -1.11 0.01 -15.45
C PHE A 135 -1.99 0.94 -14.60
N LYS A 136 -1.76 1.01 -13.29
CA LYS A 136 -2.58 1.75 -12.33
C LYS A 136 -1.94 2.42 -11.16
N VAL A 137 -2.62 3.48 -10.69
CA VAL A 137 -2.31 4.20 -9.45
C VAL A 137 -3.59 4.57 -8.72
N ILE A 138 -3.64 4.37 -7.40
CA ILE A 138 -4.83 4.60 -6.58
C ILE A 138 -4.61 5.69 -5.53
N GLY A 139 -5.60 6.57 -5.33
CA GLY A 139 -5.59 7.54 -4.23
C GLY A 139 -6.99 7.96 -3.79
N LYS A 140 -7.23 8.04 -2.46
CA LYS A 140 -8.34 8.78 -1.88
C LYS A 140 -7.87 10.14 -1.41
N GLY A 141 -8.51 11.20 -1.93
CA GLY A 141 -8.38 12.56 -1.39
C GLY A 141 -7.48 13.55 -2.09
N LYS A 142 -6.54 13.23 -2.88
CA LYS A 142 -5.85 14.03 -3.91
C LYS A 142 -4.72 13.23 -4.53
N LEU A 143 -4.82 13.11 -5.80
CA LEU A 143 -4.11 12.20 -6.64
C LEU A 143 -2.63 12.51 -6.86
N ILE A 144 -1.80 11.47 -6.96
CA ILE A 144 -0.43 11.53 -7.47
C ILE A 144 -0.14 10.36 -8.42
N ARG A 145 0.67 10.59 -9.42
CA ARG A 145 0.98 9.70 -10.55
C ARG A 145 1.83 8.48 -10.19
N GLY A 146 1.60 7.36 -10.83
CA GLY A 146 2.50 6.23 -10.86
C GLY A 146 3.09 5.95 -12.26
N VAL A 147 4.25 5.35 -12.31
CA VAL A 147 5.02 5.09 -13.52
C VAL A 147 5.39 3.62 -13.58
N ILE A 148 5.24 2.98 -14.73
CA ILE A 148 5.83 1.66 -14.97
C ILE A 148 6.33 1.57 -16.42
N ASN A 149 7.43 0.84 -16.60
CA ASN A 149 8.00 0.45 -17.90
C ASN A 149 7.31 -0.76 -18.50
#